data_ba35d9e2f55555df657694c964d0022c
#
_entry.id   ba35d9e2f55555df657694c964d0022c
#
_cell.length_a   1.000
_cell.length_b   1.000
_cell.length_c   1.000
_cell.angle_alpha   90.00
_cell.angle_beta   90.00
_cell.angle_gamma   90.00
#
_symmetry.space_group_name_H-M   'P 1'
#
loop_
_entity.id
_entity.type
_entity.pdbx_description
1 polymer ?
#
loop_
_entity_poly.entity_id
_entity_poly.type
_entity_poly.pdbx_seq_one_letter_code
_entity_poly.pdbx_strand_id
1 'polypeptide(L)'
;MKYIFDVDGTLTPSRQKIDPDFLIFFNSFALANEVYLVTGSDRDKTIEQITHLLYCNCKRVYNCAGNDVYEGDLSVYRNDWTLPKDAAQHLLEELETSRFPVRTGTHIEERPGCVNFSILGRGANQTERLVYSDWDSIKEERKGIAERFNEKFPELHAFVGGVTGVDISSKGSDKSQIIRDFPDGDVVFFGDRLDPHGNDRPLADAIIDNKLGIVVEVLGWKDTWNKLK
;
A
#
# COMPACT_ATOMS: atom_id res chain seq x y z
N MET A 1 5.66 -5.05 -23.71
CA MET A 1 4.97 -5.60 -22.53
C MET A 1 5.46 -4.87 -21.30
N LYS A 2 4.57 -4.37 -20.47
CA LYS A 2 4.85 -3.57 -19.29
C LYS A 2 4.54 -4.42 -18.05
N TYR A 3 5.53 -4.63 -17.20
CA TYR A 3 5.39 -5.44 -16.00
C TYR A 3 5.15 -4.56 -14.79
N ILE A 4 4.04 -4.75 -14.09
CA ILE A 4 3.70 -4.03 -12.86
C ILE A 4 3.79 -5.03 -11.71
N PHE A 5 4.49 -4.68 -10.64
CA PHE A 5 4.60 -5.52 -9.44
C PHE A 5 4.17 -4.74 -8.20
N ASP A 6 3.38 -5.40 -7.35
CA ASP A 6 3.35 -5.03 -5.95
C ASP A 6 4.69 -5.37 -5.28
N VAL A 7 4.95 -4.82 -4.09
CA VAL A 7 6.22 -5.01 -3.38
C VAL A 7 6.05 -5.96 -2.19
N ASP A 8 5.17 -5.61 -1.25
CA ASP A 8 5.00 -6.36 0.00
C ASP A 8 4.24 -7.67 -0.22
N GLY A 9 4.90 -8.82 -0.05
CA GLY A 9 4.31 -10.13 -0.35
C GLY A 9 4.56 -10.60 -1.78
N THR A 10 4.86 -9.69 -2.71
CA THR A 10 5.06 -9.99 -4.13
C THR A 10 6.54 -10.03 -4.52
N LEU A 11 7.35 -9.05 -4.15
CA LEU A 11 8.80 -9.01 -4.38
C LEU A 11 9.61 -9.25 -3.10
N THR A 12 9.03 -8.94 -1.96
CA THR A 12 9.66 -9.08 -0.65
C THR A 12 8.75 -9.85 0.30
N PRO A 13 9.26 -10.49 1.37
CA PRO A 13 8.40 -10.77 2.51
C PRO A 13 7.81 -9.47 3.05
N SER A 14 6.57 -9.49 3.51
CA SER A 14 5.88 -8.27 3.96
C SER A 14 6.74 -7.44 4.92
N ARG A 15 7.00 -6.19 4.56
CA ARG A 15 7.80 -5.19 5.30
C ARG A 15 9.26 -5.60 5.56
N GLN A 16 9.79 -6.57 4.84
CA GLN A 16 11.16 -7.03 4.96
C GLN A 16 11.94 -6.70 3.68
N LYS A 17 13.27 -6.85 3.77
CA LYS A 17 14.14 -6.67 2.61
C LYS A 17 13.96 -7.82 1.63
N ILE A 18 14.15 -7.51 0.36
CA ILE A 18 14.20 -8.49 -0.72
C ILE A 18 15.31 -9.52 -0.47
N ASP A 19 15.06 -10.75 -0.83
CA ASP A 19 16.08 -11.81 -0.78
C ASP A 19 17.26 -11.46 -1.70
N PRO A 20 18.53 -11.62 -1.26
CA PRO A 20 19.70 -11.19 -2.04
C PRO A 20 19.82 -11.87 -3.41
N ASP A 21 19.50 -13.16 -3.53
CA ASP A 21 19.60 -13.89 -4.79
C ASP A 21 18.46 -13.47 -5.74
N PHE A 22 17.27 -13.25 -5.18
CA PHE A 22 16.15 -12.73 -5.96
C PHE A 22 16.41 -11.28 -6.41
N LEU A 23 17.05 -10.44 -5.57
CA LEU A 23 17.43 -9.08 -5.95
C LEU A 23 18.33 -9.08 -7.19
N ILE A 24 19.35 -9.93 -7.24
CA ILE A 24 20.26 -10.04 -8.40
C ILE A 24 19.49 -10.40 -9.67
N PHE A 25 18.63 -11.41 -9.57
CA PHE A 25 17.78 -11.84 -10.69
C PHE A 25 16.83 -10.72 -11.14
N PHE A 26 16.08 -10.16 -10.18
CA PHE A 26 15.05 -9.18 -10.50
C PHE A 26 15.62 -7.85 -11.02
N ASN A 27 16.81 -7.46 -10.52
CA ASN A 27 17.51 -6.30 -11.07
C ASN A 27 17.90 -6.50 -12.54
N SER A 28 18.36 -7.70 -12.90
CA SER A 28 18.63 -8.04 -14.31
C SER A 28 17.36 -8.06 -15.14
N PHE A 29 16.25 -8.55 -14.59
CA PHE A 29 14.94 -8.54 -15.23
C PHE A 29 14.46 -7.11 -15.47
N ALA A 30 14.59 -6.21 -14.48
CA ALA A 30 14.20 -4.81 -14.59
C ALA A 30 15.00 -4.03 -15.64
N LEU A 31 16.29 -4.35 -15.79
CA LEU A 31 17.13 -3.74 -16.85
C LEU A 31 16.76 -4.22 -18.26
N ALA A 32 16.19 -5.41 -18.40
CA ALA A 32 15.83 -5.99 -19.69
C ALA A 32 14.37 -5.73 -20.11
N ASN A 33 13.54 -5.25 -19.19
CA ASN A 33 12.09 -5.10 -19.39
C ASN A 33 11.60 -3.73 -18.87
N GLU A 34 10.42 -3.33 -19.30
CA GLU A 34 9.71 -2.17 -18.72
C GLU A 34 9.04 -2.58 -17.41
N VAL A 35 9.70 -2.33 -16.29
CA VAL A 35 9.21 -2.68 -14.95
C VAL A 35 8.69 -1.45 -14.21
N TYR A 36 7.53 -1.60 -13.62
CA TYR A 36 6.83 -0.62 -12.79
C TYR A 36 6.54 -1.24 -11.43
N LEU A 37 6.66 -0.46 -10.35
CA LEU A 37 6.29 -0.90 -9.01
C LEU A 37 5.11 -0.11 -8.50
N VAL A 38 4.19 -0.76 -7.77
CA VAL A 38 3.08 -0.12 -7.07
C VAL A 38 2.97 -0.65 -5.66
N THR A 39 3.09 0.22 -4.66
CA THR A 39 3.09 -0.18 -3.26
C THR A 39 2.30 0.79 -2.39
N GLY A 40 1.74 0.30 -1.29
CA GLY A 40 1.16 1.14 -0.23
C GLY A 40 2.21 1.85 0.64
N SER A 41 3.48 1.44 0.55
CA SER A 41 4.59 2.05 1.29
C SER A 41 4.99 3.40 0.71
N ASP A 42 5.58 4.26 1.55
CA ASP A 42 6.28 5.47 1.10
C ASP A 42 7.61 5.13 0.41
N ARG A 43 8.22 6.15 -0.20
CA ARG A 43 9.47 6.01 -0.95
C ARG A 43 10.62 5.46 -0.12
N ASP A 44 10.83 5.99 1.08
CA ASP A 44 11.96 5.61 1.92
C ASP A 44 11.84 4.15 2.35
N LYS A 45 10.64 3.71 2.72
CA LYS A 45 10.37 2.32 3.04
C LYS A 45 10.54 1.40 1.84
N THR A 46 10.10 1.80 0.67
CA THR A 46 10.27 1.02 -0.56
C THR A 46 11.76 0.84 -0.87
N ILE A 47 12.56 1.91 -0.80
CA ILE A 47 14.02 1.85 -1.02
C ILE A 47 14.71 0.96 0.03
N GLU A 48 14.29 1.03 1.30
CA GLU A 48 14.81 0.14 2.35
C GLU A 48 14.57 -1.34 2.01
N GLN A 49 13.42 -1.68 1.41
CA GLN A 49 13.04 -3.05 1.08
C GLN A 49 13.75 -3.58 -0.15
N ILE A 50 13.82 -2.81 -1.24
CA ILE A 50 14.29 -3.31 -2.55
C ILE A 50 15.64 -2.76 -2.98
N THR A 51 16.27 -1.89 -2.22
CA THR A 51 17.49 -1.10 -2.52
C THR A 51 17.25 0.07 -3.49
N HIS A 52 18.04 1.13 -3.32
CA HIS A 52 17.97 2.30 -4.20
C HIS A 52 18.33 1.97 -5.67
N LEU A 53 19.27 1.05 -5.89
CA LEU A 53 19.65 0.65 -7.24
C LEU A 53 18.48 0.03 -8.02
N LEU A 54 17.79 -0.96 -7.42
CA LEU A 54 16.64 -1.58 -8.08
C LEU A 54 15.50 -0.56 -8.26
N TYR A 55 15.27 0.30 -7.25
CA TYR A 55 14.28 1.36 -7.35
C TYR A 55 14.49 2.25 -8.57
N CYS A 56 15.74 2.68 -8.82
CA CYS A 56 16.09 3.53 -9.98
C CYS A 56 16.10 2.77 -11.32
N ASN A 57 16.27 1.44 -11.31
CA ASN A 57 16.21 0.63 -12.53
C ASN A 57 14.78 0.32 -12.98
N CYS A 58 13.78 0.53 -12.10
CA CYS A 58 12.37 0.49 -12.51
C CYS A 58 12.02 1.75 -13.30
N LYS A 59 11.18 1.58 -14.34
CA LYS A 59 10.74 2.70 -15.20
C LYS A 59 10.02 3.77 -14.41
N ARG A 60 9.16 3.36 -13.46
CA ARG A 60 8.43 4.23 -12.55
C ARG A 60 8.02 3.46 -11.30
N VAL A 61 8.03 4.15 -10.15
CA VAL A 61 7.59 3.60 -8.87
C VAL A 61 6.45 4.44 -8.31
N TYR A 62 5.32 3.79 -8.08
CA TYR A 62 4.10 4.34 -7.52
C TYR A 62 4.04 4.01 -6.02
N ASN A 63 4.57 4.89 -5.18
CA ASN A 63 4.47 4.80 -3.73
C ASN A 63 3.11 5.30 -3.24
N CYS A 64 2.75 4.99 -1.99
CA CYS A 64 1.48 5.40 -1.38
C CYS A 64 0.28 5.12 -2.30
N ALA A 65 0.24 3.90 -2.89
CA ALA A 65 -0.81 3.48 -3.83
C ALA A 65 -0.95 4.37 -5.09
N GLY A 66 0.14 5.03 -5.52
CA GLY A 66 0.13 5.92 -6.69
C GLY A 66 -0.02 7.41 -6.33
N ASN A 67 0.01 7.75 -5.05
CA ASN A 67 -0.08 9.13 -4.59
C ASN A 67 1.29 9.85 -4.51
N ASP A 68 2.40 9.11 -4.62
CA ASP A 68 3.76 9.64 -4.61
C ASP A 68 4.60 8.86 -5.63
N VAL A 69 4.87 9.48 -6.79
CA VAL A 69 5.36 8.77 -7.98
C VAL A 69 6.72 9.29 -8.40
N TYR A 70 7.64 8.36 -8.66
CA TYR A 70 9.01 8.66 -9.04
C TYR A 70 9.46 7.91 -10.31
N GLU A 71 10.33 8.58 -11.09
CA GLU A 71 11.19 7.99 -12.11
C GLU A 71 12.65 8.14 -11.63
N GLY A 72 13.25 7.05 -11.16
CA GLY A 72 14.51 7.13 -10.41
C GLY A 72 14.38 8.05 -9.19
N ASP A 73 15.18 9.12 -9.15
CA ASP A 73 15.13 10.14 -8.08
C ASP A 73 14.25 11.35 -8.41
N LEU A 74 13.67 11.40 -9.62
CA LEU A 74 12.80 12.49 -10.03
C LEU A 74 11.36 12.23 -9.54
N SER A 75 10.84 13.12 -8.69
CA SER A 75 9.42 13.13 -8.34
C SER A 75 8.62 13.64 -9.56
N VAL A 76 7.74 12.79 -10.09
CA VAL A 76 6.90 13.14 -11.26
C VAL A 76 5.46 13.45 -10.87
N TYR A 77 5.02 12.98 -9.72
CA TYR A 77 3.71 13.29 -9.17
C TYR A 77 3.72 13.12 -7.65
N ARG A 78 3.08 14.03 -6.95
CA ARG A 78 2.80 13.92 -5.52
C ARG A 78 1.42 14.49 -5.25
N ASN A 79 0.57 13.70 -4.62
CA ASN A 79 -0.75 14.13 -4.19
C ASN A 79 -0.60 15.00 -2.93
N ASP A 80 -1.11 16.21 -2.97
CA ASP A 80 -1.10 17.19 -1.88
C ASP A 80 -2.38 17.17 -1.03
N TRP A 81 -3.24 16.16 -1.23
CA TRP A 81 -4.44 15.98 -0.44
C TRP A 81 -4.11 15.89 1.06
N THR A 82 -4.89 16.58 1.84
CA THR A 82 -4.82 16.57 3.31
C THR A 82 -6.17 16.17 3.90
N LEU A 83 -6.14 15.52 5.07
CA LEU A 83 -7.35 15.11 5.75
C LEU A 83 -8.18 16.35 6.15
N PRO A 84 -9.49 16.42 5.81
CA PRO A 84 -10.37 17.49 6.25
C PRO A 84 -10.40 17.62 7.78
N LYS A 85 -10.51 18.85 8.29
CA LYS A 85 -10.44 19.12 9.73
C LYS A 85 -11.52 18.43 10.55
N ASP A 86 -12.73 18.36 10.02
CA ASP A 86 -13.85 17.66 10.62
C ASP A 86 -13.66 16.14 10.66
N ALA A 87 -13.04 15.56 9.62
CA ALA A 87 -12.64 14.17 9.59
C ALA A 87 -11.52 13.88 10.61
N ALA A 88 -10.52 14.77 10.71
CA ALA A 88 -9.47 14.66 11.73
C ALA A 88 -10.05 14.73 13.15
N GLN A 89 -11.00 15.67 13.40
CA GLN A 89 -11.68 15.78 14.69
C GLN A 89 -12.45 14.50 15.05
N HIS A 90 -13.14 13.92 14.09
CA HIS A 90 -13.83 12.63 14.29
C HIS A 90 -12.88 11.51 14.70
N LEU A 91 -11.71 11.42 14.08
CA LEU A 91 -10.70 10.42 14.47
C LEU A 91 -10.15 10.64 15.88
N LEU A 92 -10.03 11.88 16.32
CA LEU A 92 -9.66 12.18 17.71
C LEU A 92 -10.76 11.74 18.69
N GLU A 93 -12.04 11.91 18.35
CA GLU A 93 -13.17 11.41 19.14
C GLU A 93 -13.15 9.87 19.23
N GLU A 94 -12.86 9.18 18.13
CA GLU A 94 -12.66 7.71 18.12
C GLU A 94 -11.49 7.30 19.02
N LEU A 95 -10.40 8.05 19.00
CA LEU A 95 -9.24 7.81 19.87
C LEU A 95 -9.60 7.93 21.35
N GLU A 96 -10.37 8.95 21.73
CA GLU A 96 -10.81 9.21 23.11
C GLU A 96 -11.78 8.15 23.62
N THR A 97 -12.66 7.65 22.76
CA THR A 97 -13.70 6.66 23.11
C THR A 97 -13.21 5.22 23.10
N SER A 98 -12.05 4.95 22.51
CA SER A 98 -11.46 3.62 22.46
C SER A 98 -11.15 3.05 23.85
N ARG A 99 -11.48 1.77 24.02
CA ARG A 99 -11.25 1.03 25.27
C ARG A 99 -9.87 0.39 25.38
N PHE A 100 -9.09 0.43 24.32
CA PHE A 100 -7.72 -0.07 24.38
C PHE A 100 -6.85 0.90 25.19
N PRO A 101 -6.12 0.49 26.23
CA PRO A 101 -5.53 1.40 27.21
C PRO A 101 -4.21 2.04 26.78
N VAL A 102 -3.50 1.46 25.80
CA VAL A 102 -2.15 1.94 25.44
C VAL A 102 -2.24 2.96 24.31
N ARG A 103 -1.51 4.06 24.48
CA ARG A 103 -1.35 5.17 23.51
C ARG A 103 0.13 5.52 23.38
N THR A 104 0.66 5.54 22.14
CA THR A 104 2.08 5.75 21.88
C THR A 104 2.32 6.66 20.67
N GLY A 105 3.05 7.74 20.85
CA GLY A 105 3.48 8.63 19.77
C GLY A 105 2.33 9.23 18.96
N THR A 106 2.48 9.30 17.64
CA THR A 106 1.53 9.93 16.73
C THR A 106 0.38 8.98 16.38
N HIS A 107 -0.86 9.47 16.45
CA HIS A 107 -2.07 8.68 16.14
C HIS A 107 -2.61 8.93 14.73
N ILE A 108 -2.37 10.11 14.16
CA ILE A 108 -2.71 10.48 12.78
C ILE A 108 -1.40 10.76 12.06
N GLU A 109 -0.99 9.89 11.15
CA GLU A 109 0.23 10.01 10.34
C GLU A 109 -0.14 10.39 8.91
N GLU A 110 0.21 11.59 8.51
CA GLU A 110 -0.01 12.07 7.14
C GLU A 110 1.03 11.49 6.18
N ARG A 111 0.57 11.10 5.01
CA ARG A 111 1.36 10.62 3.88
C ARG A 111 0.82 11.24 2.59
N PRO A 112 1.58 11.25 1.51
CA PRO A 112 1.04 11.71 0.22
C PRO A 112 -0.29 11.03 -0.12
N GLY A 113 -1.35 11.82 -0.26
CA GLY A 113 -2.69 11.38 -0.62
C GLY A 113 -3.42 10.46 0.36
N CYS A 114 -2.87 10.20 1.53
CA CYS A 114 -3.52 9.36 2.55
C CYS A 114 -3.09 9.71 3.98
N VAL A 115 -3.85 9.19 4.93
CA VAL A 115 -3.56 9.28 6.36
C VAL A 115 -3.65 7.88 6.96
N ASN A 116 -2.71 7.52 7.83
CA ASN A 116 -2.85 6.33 8.68
C ASN A 116 -3.26 6.75 10.09
N PHE A 117 -4.44 6.30 10.51
CA PHE A 117 -4.94 6.47 11.88
C PHE A 117 -4.67 5.21 12.69
N SER A 118 -4.21 5.37 13.95
CA SER A 118 -3.95 4.24 14.85
C SER A 118 -4.32 4.56 16.29
N ILE A 119 -5.20 3.76 16.88
CA ILE A 119 -5.53 3.84 18.30
C ILE A 119 -4.29 3.60 19.17
N LEU A 120 -3.47 2.63 18.81
CA LEU A 120 -2.22 2.34 19.51
C LEU A 120 -1.18 3.45 19.33
N GLY A 121 -1.14 4.06 18.14
CA GLY A 121 -0.14 5.05 17.75
C GLY A 121 1.12 4.47 17.12
N ARG A 122 1.93 5.34 16.52
CA ARG A 122 3.10 4.96 15.69
C ARG A 122 4.38 4.72 16.49
N GLY A 123 4.41 5.10 17.77
CA GLY A 123 5.54 4.88 18.67
C GLY A 123 5.59 3.48 19.30
N ALA A 124 4.61 2.63 19.02
CA ALA A 124 4.47 1.31 19.64
C ALA A 124 5.58 0.33 19.21
N ASN A 125 6.13 -0.38 20.18
CA ASN A 125 7.05 -1.49 19.95
C ASN A 125 6.32 -2.75 19.44
N GLN A 126 7.08 -3.78 19.06
CA GLN A 126 6.51 -4.97 18.44
C GLN A 126 5.57 -5.75 19.38
N THR A 127 5.87 -5.81 20.67
CA THR A 127 5.02 -6.49 21.66
C THR A 127 3.68 -5.76 21.81
N GLU A 128 3.70 -4.43 21.94
CA GLU A 128 2.48 -3.62 22.01
C GLU A 128 1.61 -3.76 20.76
N ARG A 129 2.23 -3.86 19.59
CA ARG A 129 1.54 -4.08 18.31
C ARG A 129 0.85 -5.45 18.26
N LEU A 130 1.50 -6.49 18.75
CA LEU A 130 0.91 -7.83 18.84
C LEU A 130 -0.27 -7.84 19.80
N VAL A 131 -0.11 -7.26 21.01
CA VAL A 131 -1.18 -7.17 22.02
C VAL A 131 -2.39 -6.42 21.46
N TYR A 132 -2.17 -5.30 20.73
CA TYR A 132 -3.27 -4.57 20.08
C TYR A 132 -3.94 -5.41 18.99
N SER A 133 -3.14 -6.07 18.16
CA SER A 133 -3.66 -6.93 17.07
C SER A 133 -4.53 -8.06 17.58
N ASP A 134 -4.09 -8.74 18.65
CA ASP A 134 -4.86 -9.81 19.29
C ASP A 134 -6.16 -9.28 19.88
N TRP A 135 -6.10 -8.13 20.56
CA TRP A 135 -7.28 -7.48 21.10
C TRP A 135 -8.27 -7.04 20.00
N ASP A 136 -7.76 -6.42 18.94
CA ASP A 136 -8.59 -5.96 17.81
C ASP A 136 -9.19 -7.13 17.00
N SER A 137 -8.51 -8.26 16.93
CA SER A 137 -9.05 -9.47 16.27
C SER A 137 -10.36 -9.97 16.94
N ILE A 138 -10.55 -9.64 18.22
CA ILE A 138 -11.76 -9.99 18.99
C ILE A 138 -12.77 -8.85 19.00
N LYS A 139 -12.30 -7.62 19.06
CA LYS A 139 -13.17 -6.43 19.25
C LYS A 139 -13.59 -5.78 17.93
N GLU A 140 -12.89 -6.09 16.84
CA GLU A 140 -13.11 -5.49 15.51
C GLU A 140 -13.14 -3.96 15.54
N GLU A 141 -12.35 -3.32 16.46
CA GLU A 141 -12.41 -1.87 16.68
C GLU A 141 -12.05 -1.10 15.42
N ARG A 142 -10.95 -1.49 14.75
CA ARG A 142 -10.53 -0.82 13.51
C ARG A 142 -11.57 -0.90 12.41
N LYS A 143 -12.23 -2.07 12.28
CA LYS A 143 -13.32 -2.27 11.33
C LYS A 143 -14.49 -1.34 11.66
N GLY A 144 -14.93 -1.30 12.93
CA GLY A 144 -16.00 -0.41 13.36
C GLY A 144 -15.67 1.07 13.16
N ILE A 145 -14.42 1.48 13.39
CA ILE A 145 -13.95 2.85 13.10
C ILE A 145 -14.07 3.15 11.60
N ALA A 146 -13.57 2.26 10.75
CA ALA A 146 -13.63 2.44 9.30
C ALA A 146 -15.08 2.53 8.80
N GLU A 147 -15.99 1.69 9.31
CA GLU A 147 -17.41 1.70 8.95
C GLU A 147 -18.06 3.03 9.33
N ARG A 148 -17.95 3.48 10.59
CA ARG A 148 -18.51 4.77 11.07
C ARG A 148 -17.91 5.96 10.32
N PHE A 149 -16.61 5.91 10.02
CA PHE A 149 -15.96 6.95 9.23
C PHE A 149 -16.53 7.05 7.83
N ASN A 150 -16.68 5.91 7.14
CA ASN A 150 -17.22 5.84 5.78
C ASN A 150 -18.70 6.28 5.70
N GLU A 151 -19.49 6.01 6.75
CA GLU A 151 -20.87 6.51 6.85
C GLU A 151 -20.93 8.02 6.99
N LYS A 152 -20.02 8.60 7.79
CA LYS A 152 -20.00 10.03 8.10
C LYS A 152 -19.36 10.86 6.98
N PHE A 153 -18.38 10.31 6.26
CA PHE A 153 -17.60 11.00 5.21
C PHE A 153 -17.67 10.21 3.89
N PRO A 154 -18.79 10.28 3.16
CA PRO A 154 -19.01 9.43 1.98
C PRO A 154 -18.08 9.73 0.80
N GLU A 155 -17.39 10.89 0.79
CA GLU A 155 -16.38 11.27 -0.20
C GLU A 155 -14.98 10.71 0.11
N LEU A 156 -14.78 10.22 1.33
CA LEU A 156 -13.54 9.58 1.77
C LEU A 156 -13.70 8.05 1.80
N HIS A 157 -12.57 7.38 1.95
CA HIS A 157 -12.53 5.93 2.11
C HIS A 157 -11.57 5.55 3.22
N ALA A 158 -12.10 4.92 4.27
CA ALA A 158 -11.35 4.34 5.37
C ALA A 158 -11.40 2.82 5.27
N PHE A 159 -10.27 2.17 5.45
CA PHE A 159 -10.17 0.70 5.48
C PHE A 159 -9.09 0.24 6.46
N VAL A 160 -9.23 -0.98 6.96
CA VAL A 160 -8.27 -1.56 7.89
C VAL A 160 -6.93 -1.77 7.19
N GLY A 161 -5.90 -1.07 7.63
CA GLY A 161 -4.56 -1.08 7.06
C GLY A 161 -3.52 -1.73 7.99
N GLY A 162 -2.73 -2.66 7.46
CA GLY A 162 -1.68 -3.32 8.22
C GLY A 162 -2.16 -3.96 9.53
N VAL A 163 -1.31 -3.93 10.57
CA VAL A 163 -1.55 -4.64 11.84
C VAL A 163 -2.29 -3.79 12.88
N THR A 164 -2.15 -2.45 12.83
CA THR A 164 -2.63 -1.56 13.92
C THR A 164 -3.32 -0.29 13.42
N GLY A 165 -3.49 -0.11 12.11
CA GLY A 165 -3.97 1.14 11.53
C GLY A 165 -5.28 1.00 10.78
N VAL A 166 -5.87 2.17 10.51
CA VAL A 166 -6.91 2.42 9.51
C VAL A 166 -6.31 3.40 8.51
N ASP A 167 -6.26 3.02 7.26
CA ASP A 167 -5.78 3.90 6.19
C ASP A 167 -6.98 4.67 5.60
N ILE A 168 -6.80 5.96 5.39
CA ILE A 168 -7.85 6.90 4.97
C ILE A 168 -7.34 7.72 3.80
N SER A 169 -8.12 7.82 2.75
CA SER A 169 -7.81 8.61 1.55
C SER A 169 -9.09 9.17 0.92
N SER A 170 -8.95 10.02 -0.10
CA SER A 170 -10.08 10.31 -0.97
C SER A 170 -10.49 9.06 -1.76
N LYS A 171 -11.77 8.94 -2.11
CA LYS A 171 -12.22 7.84 -2.98
C LYS A 171 -11.46 7.83 -4.31
N GLY A 172 -11.05 6.64 -4.76
CA GLY A 172 -10.29 6.45 -5.99
C GLY A 172 -8.78 6.67 -5.84
N SER A 173 -8.29 6.97 -4.63
CA SER A 173 -6.85 7.06 -4.33
C SER A 173 -6.24 5.71 -3.91
N ASP A 174 -6.68 4.62 -4.52
CA ASP A 174 -6.12 3.28 -4.38
C ASP A 174 -5.19 2.93 -5.55
N LYS A 175 -4.66 1.71 -5.56
CA LYS A 175 -3.72 1.27 -6.61
C LYS A 175 -4.30 1.34 -8.03
N SER A 176 -5.62 1.32 -8.20
CA SER A 176 -6.24 1.39 -9.54
C SER A 176 -5.99 2.70 -10.26
N GLN A 177 -5.71 3.79 -9.53
CA GLN A 177 -5.47 5.10 -10.14
C GLN A 177 -4.30 5.13 -11.13
N ILE A 178 -3.36 4.18 -11.04
CA ILE A 178 -2.19 4.13 -11.92
C ILE A 178 -2.53 3.70 -13.35
N ILE A 179 -3.70 3.10 -13.62
CA ILE A 179 -4.09 2.65 -14.97
C ILE A 179 -4.12 3.81 -15.99
N ARG A 180 -4.30 5.04 -15.54
CA ARG A 180 -4.23 6.24 -16.37
C ARG A 180 -2.90 6.40 -17.13
N ASP A 181 -1.83 5.80 -16.60
CA ASP A 181 -0.50 5.84 -17.20
C ASP A 181 -0.28 4.68 -18.20
N PHE A 182 -1.28 3.81 -18.38
CA PHE A 182 -1.24 2.64 -19.26
C PHE A 182 -2.40 2.62 -20.27
N PRO A 183 -2.64 3.73 -21.03
CA PRO A 183 -3.81 3.83 -21.91
C PRO A 183 -3.79 2.81 -23.05
N ASP A 184 -2.58 2.39 -23.50
CA ASP A 184 -2.41 1.43 -24.58
C ASP A 184 -2.47 -0.03 -24.12
N GLY A 185 -2.60 -0.25 -22.82
CA GLY A 185 -2.59 -1.59 -22.21
C GLY A 185 -1.22 -2.28 -22.32
N ASP A 186 -1.24 -3.57 -22.66
CA ASP A 186 -0.08 -4.48 -22.74
C ASP A 186 0.65 -4.63 -21.40
N VAL A 187 -0.12 -4.68 -20.30
CA VAL A 187 0.38 -4.82 -18.93
C VAL A 187 0.26 -6.25 -18.41
N VAL A 188 1.22 -6.65 -17.57
CA VAL A 188 1.15 -7.86 -16.74
C VAL A 188 1.36 -7.43 -15.30
N PHE A 189 0.32 -7.56 -14.47
CA PHE A 189 0.36 -7.18 -13.06
C PHE A 189 0.55 -8.41 -12.17
N PHE A 190 1.53 -8.34 -11.27
CA PHE A 190 1.78 -9.33 -10.23
C PHE A 190 1.41 -8.76 -8.86
N GLY A 191 0.50 -9.44 -8.13
CA GLY A 191 0.08 -9.04 -6.80
C GLY A 191 -0.28 -10.25 -5.92
N ASP A 192 -0.12 -10.13 -4.59
CA ASP A 192 -0.40 -11.19 -3.63
C ASP A 192 -1.77 -11.02 -2.92
N ARG A 193 -2.34 -9.81 -2.94
CA ARG A 193 -3.58 -9.48 -2.24
C ARG A 193 -4.72 -9.19 -3.21
N LEU A 194 -5.13 -10.24 -3.95
CA LEU A 194 -6.26 -10.21 -4.90
C LEU A 194 -7.59 -10.65 -4.28
N ASP A 195 -7.60 -10.98 -2.99
CA ASP A 195 -8.84 -11.26 -2.26
C ASP A 195 -9.78 -10.03 -2.22
N PRO A 196 -11.09 -10.19 -1.92
CA PRO A 196 -12.06 -9.09 -1.97
C PRO A 196 -11.72 -7.86 -1.12
N HIS A 197 -10.84 -8.02 -0.11
CA HIS A 197 -10.37 -6.97 0.78
C HIS A 197 -8.88 -6.64 0.58
N GLY A 198 -8.25 -7.25 -0.43
CA GLY A 198 -6.85 -7.04 -0.75
C GLY A 198 -6.60 -5.68 -1.40
N ASN A 199 -5.46 -5.09 -1.09
CA ASN A 199 -5.08 -3.79 -1.63
C ASN A 199 -4.66 -3.81 -3.11
N ASP A 200 -4.42 -5.01 -3.68
CA ASP A 200 -4.13 -5.22 -5.10
C ASP A 200 -5.40 -5.40 -5.94
N ARG A 201 -6.51 -5.79 -5.29
CA ARG A 201 -7.77 -6.09 -5.95
C ARG A 201 -8.28 -4.93 -6.82
N PRO A 202 -8.31 -3.66 -6.35
CA PRO A 202 -8.77 -2.55 -7.18
C PRO A 202 -7.98 -2.40 -8.48
N LEU A 203 -6.66 -2.56 -8.44
CA LEU A 203 -5.84 -2.49 -9.66
C LEU A 203 -6.09 -3.67 -10.58
N ALA A 204 -6.21 -4.88 -10.03
CA ALA A 204 -6.51 -6.07 -10.80
C ALA A 204 -7.86 -5.96 -11.54
N ASP A 205 -8.90 -5.53 -10.84
CA ASP A 205 -10.22 -5.31 -11.43
C ASP A 205 -10.16 -4.23 -12.52
N ALA A 206 -9.47 -3.12 -12.26
CA ALA A 206 -9.32 -2.05 -13.25
C ALA A 206 -8.58 -2.51 -14.52
N ILE A 207 -7.55 -3.35 -14.41
CA ILE A 207 -6.84 -3.93 -15.56
C ILE A 207 -7.77 -4.84 -16.37
N ILE A 208 -8.54 -5.69 -15.69
CA ILE A 208 -9.46 -6.65 -16.34
C ILE A 208 -10.61 -5.92 -17.02
N ASP A 209 -11.29 -5.02 -16.30
CA ASP A 209 -12.47 -4.30 -16.79
C ASP A 209 -12.15 -3.42 -17.99
N ASN A 210 -10.98 -2.80 -18.00
CA ASN A 210 -10.52 -1.97 -19.12
C ASN A 210 -9.76 -2.76 -20.19
N LYS A 211 -9.61 -4.09 -20.07
CA LYS A 211 -8.90 -4.96 -21.01
C LYS A 211 -7.45 -4.53 -21.28
N LEU A 212 -6.77 -4.05 -20.25
CA LEU A 212 -5.42 -3.50 -20.38
C LEU A 212 -4.34 -4.58 -20.38
N GLY A 213 -4.64 -5.82 -19.91
CA GLY A 213 -3.63 -6.87 -19.84
C GLY A 213 -4.01 -8.06 -18.99
N ILE A 214 -3.02 -8.64 -18.33
CA ILE A 214 -3.11 -9.88 -17.56
C ILE A 214 -2.80 -9.60 -16.09
N VAL A 215 -3.54 -10.28 -15.21
CA VAL A 215 -3.30 -10.27 -13.75
C VAL A 215 -2.76 -11.63 -13.34
N VAL A 216 -1.68 -11.63 -12.59
CA VAL A 216 -0.99 -12.83 -12.08
C VAL A 216 -1.01 -12.79 -10.55
N GLU A 217 -1.84 -13.61 -9.95
CA GLU A 217 -1.82 -13.82 -8.50
C GLU A 217 -0.57 -14.61 -8.10
N VAL A 218 0.08 -14.17 -7.03
CA VAL A 218 1.24 -14.83 -6.46
C VAL A 218 1.03 -15.15 -4.98
N LEU A 219 1.61 -16.25 -4.52
CA LEU A 219 1.54 -16.69 -3.12
C LEU A 219 2.69 -16.12 -2.26
N GLY A 220 3.52 -15.27 -2.85
CA GLY A 220 4.68 -14.66 -2.21
C GLY A 220 5.84 -14.48 -3.19
N TRP A 221 6.90 -13.81 -2.75
CA TRP A 221 8.04 -13.47 -3.58
C TRP A 221 8.74 -14.69 -4.27
N LYS A 222 8.74 -15.86 -3.61
CA LYS A 222 9.29 -17.09 -4.21
C LYS A 222 8.45 -17.57 -5.41
N ASP A 223 7.14 -17.41 -5.33
CA ASP A 223 6.25 -17.75 -6.43
C ASP A 223 6.41 -16.77 -7.60
N THR A 224 6.56 -15.46 -7.29
CA THR A 224 6.92 -14.44 -8.29
C THR A 224 8.22 -14.83 -9.01
N TRP A 225 9.28 -15.17 -8.26
CA TRP A 225 10.54 -15.59 -8.83
C TRP A 225 10.42 -16.81 -9.75
N ASN A 226 9.64 -17.81 -9.34
CA ASN A 226 9.42 -19.01 -10.15
C ASN A 226 8.64 -18.72 -11.44
N LYS A 227 7.68 -17.80 -11.40
CA LYS A 227 6.87 -17.41 -12.57
C LYS A 227 7.64 -16.55 -13.58
N LEU A 228 8.73 -15.91 -13.15
CA LEU A 228 9.58 -15.07 -14.00
C LEU A 228 10.76 -15.82 -14.65
N LYS A 229 11.06 -17.05 -14.22
CA LYS A 229 12.07 -17.94 -14.83
C LYS A 229 11.54 -18.62 -16.07
#